data_26f79b16ef59ba407f2d8ec1b34654c0
#
_entry.id   26f79b16ef59ba407f2d8ec1b34654c0
#
_cell.length_a   1.000
_cell.length_b   1.000
_cell.length_c   1.000
_cell.angle_alpha   90.00
_cell.angle_beta   90.00
_cell.angle_gamma   90.00
#
_symmetry.space_group_name_H-M   'P 1'
#
loop_
_entity.id
_entity.type
_entity.pdbx_description
1 polymer ?
#
loop_
_entity_poly.entity_id
_entity_poly.type
_entity_poly.pdbx_seq_one_letter_code
_entity_poly.pdbx_strand_id
1 'polypeptide(L)'
;AVTRHLIYYTPTNYDRRYTPVQVTDLKVGGQLALWSMRKWVQIRHKEQSVSERLQGPYAQAGISTAIDSLDESMLLLSRLAMRPVTFECTCSVVLNADEVRIMGALALLQKSELEAAKYNIGRILVGKLRDVYCRSANAYTDALRRAGLFIHLPCKHDNLLRSVKKEL
;
A
#
# COMPACT_ATOMS: atom_id res chain seq x y z
N ALA A 1 15.93 -13.68 0.63
CA ALA A 1 15.55 -13.69 -0.78
C ALA A 1 14.14 -13.15 -1.05
N VAL A 2 13.24 -13.19 -0.05
CA VAL A 2 11.83 -12.81 -0.21
C VAL A 2 11.61 -11.29 -0.31
N THR A 3 12.56 -10.48 0.12
CA THR A 3 12.43 -9.02 0.23
C THR A 3 13.35 -8.25 -0.71
N ARG A 4 13.79 -8.86 -1.82
CA ARG A 4 14.73 -8.25 -2.76
C ARG A 4 14.31 -6.87 -3.29
N HIS A 5 13.00 -6.63 -3.39
CA HIS A 5 12.45 -5.41 -3.96
C HIS A 5 11.75 -4.51 -2.95
N LEU A 6 11.70 -4.91 -1.66
CA LEU A 6 11.15 -4.08 -0.60
C LEU A 6 12.27 -3.63 0.32
N ILE A 7 12.59 -2.36 0.31
CA ILE A 7 13.65 -1.76 1.09
C ILE A 7 13.12 -0.63 1.98
N TYR A 8 13.72 -0.47 3.15
CA TYR A 8 13.52 0.72 3.95
C TYR A 8 14.18 1.91 3.26
N TYR A 9 13.47 3.01 3.26
CA TYR A 9 13.96 4.25 2.73
C TYR A 9 14.89 4.95 3.73
N THR A 10 16.04 5.40 3.25
CA THR A 10 16.84 6.43 3.90
C THR A 10 16.50 7.76 3.22
N PRO A 11 16.08 8.79 3.94
CA PRO A 11 15.61 10.02 3.33
C PRO A 11 16.72 10.67 2.51
N THR A 12 16.54 10.71 1.20
CA THR A 12 17.35 11.50 0.28
C THR A 12 16.48 12.61 -0.28
N ASN A 13 16.86 13.84 0.01
CA ASN A 13 16.38 15.10 -0.57
C ASN A 13 14.97 15.08 -1.17
N TYR A 14 13.97 15.45 -0.37
CA TYR A 14 12.67 15.85 -0.87
C TYR A 14 12.83 17.04 -1.83
N ASP A 15 12.23 16.94 -3.01
CA ASP A 15 12.01 18.11 -3.84
C ASP A 15 11.16 19.10 -3.03
N ARG A 16 11.71 20.25 -2.70
CA ARG A 16 11.04 21.27 -1.88
C ARG A 16 9.71 21.78 -2.45
N ARG A 17 9.40 21.42 -3.71
CA ARG A 17 8.14 21.77 -4.39
C ARG A 17 7.00 20.79 -4.12
N TYR A 18 7.30 19.64 -3.52
CA TYR A 18 6.32 18.62 -3.23
C TYR A 18 5.98 18.64 -1.74
N THR A 19 4.70 18.88 -1.41
CA THR A 19 4.21 18.70 -0.04
C THR A 19 3.85 17.23 0.15
N PRO A 20 4.60 16.47 0.94
CA PRO A 20 4.32 15.05 1.13
C PRO A 20 2.98 14.86 1.83
N VAL A 21 2.29 13.74 1.53
CA VAL A 21 1.14 13.28 2.30
C VAL A 21 1.63 12.91 3.70
N GLN A 22 0.98 13.44 4.72
CA GLN A 22 1.27 13.07 6.10
C GLN A 22 0.38 11.90 6.53
N VAL A 23 0.88 11.09 7.45
CA VAL A 23 0.10 9.98 8.04
C VAL A 23 -1.18 10.52 8.70
N THR A 24 -1.11 11.70 9.34
CA THR A 24 -2.25 12.38 9.96
C THR A 24 -3.31 12.86 8.97
N ASP A 25 -2.98 12.97 7.68
CA ASP A 25 -3.95 13.29 6.62
C ASP A 25 -4.83 12.09 6.25
N LEU A 26 -4.42 10.88 6.64
CA LEU A 26 -5.15 9.65 6.40
C LEU A 26 -6.20 9.43 7.50
N LYS A 27 -7.35 8.86 7.13
CA LYS A 27 -8.30 8.32 8.09
C LYS A 27 -7.81 7.00 8.67
N VAL A 28 -8.48 6.50 9.71
CA VAL A 28 -8.08 5.30 10.46
C VAL A 28 -7.82 4.09 9.54
N GLY A 29 -8.68 3.82 8.57
CA GLY A 29 -8.48 2.72 7.63
C GLY A 29 -7.20 2.86 6.79
N GLY A 30 -6.90 4.07 6.32
CA GLY A 30 -5.66 4.38 5.61
C GLY A 30 -4.43 4.28 6.50
N GLN A 31 -4.50 4.79 7.71
CA GLN A 31 -3.40 4.69 8.69
C GLN A 31 -3.08 3.23 9.03
N LEU A 32 -4.12 2.41 9.25
CA LEU A 32 -3.95 0.99 9.53
C LEU A 32 -3.33 0.24 8.35
N ALA A 33 -3.81 0.48 7.13
CA ALA A 33 -3.26 -0.15 5.92
C ALA A 33 -1.79 0.22 5.71
N LEU A 34 -1.45 1.50 5.83
CA LEU A 34 -0.07 1.98 5.69
C LEU A 34 0.84 1.38 6.77
N TRP A 35 0.42 1.45 8.03
CA TRP A 35 1.17 0.86 9.15
C TRP A 35 1.39 -0.64 8.92
N SER A 36 0.37 -1.35 8.46
CA SER A 36 0.43 -2.80 8.21
C SER A 36 1.47 -3.15 7.14
N MET A 37 1.52 -2.40 6.05
CA MET A 37 2.51 -2.61 4.99
C MET A 37 3.94 -2.34 5.47
N ARG A 38 4.15 -1.23 6.17
CA ARG A 38 5.44 -0.89 6.78
C ARG A 38 5.88 -1.95 7.80
N LYS A 39 4.93 -2.39 8.61
CA LYS A 39 5.16 -3.45 9.62
C LYS A 39 5.49 -4.77 8.96
N TRP A 40 4.80 -5.11 7.87
CA TRP A 40 5.09 -6.32 7.09
C TRP A 40 6.55 -6.34 6.60
N VAL A 41 7.03 -5.24 6.02
CA VAL A 41 8.42 -5.11 5.57
C VAL A 41 9.39 -5.32 6.73
N GLN A 42 9.13 -4.69 7.88
CA GLN A 42 9.93 -4.85 9.09
C GLN A 42 9.97 -6.29 9.59
N ILE A 43 8.81 -6.95 9.64
CA ILE A 43 8.67 -8.34 10.09
C ILE A 43 9.47 -9.29 9.19
N ARG A 44 9.37 -9.11 7.87
CA ARG A 44 10.09 -9.93 6.89
C ARG A 44 11.60 -9.72 6.92
N HIS A 45 12.06 -8.50 7.11
CA HIS A 45 13.50 -8.23 7.30
C HIS A 45 14.07 -8.89 8.55
N LYS A 46 13.24 -9.07 9.58
CA LYS A 46 13.62 -9.76 10.81
C LYS A 46 13.35 -11.27 10.79
N GLU A 47 12.91 -11.80 9.66
CA GLU A 47 12.56 -13.22 9.48
C GLU A 47 11.54 -13.73 10.51
N GLN A 48 10.58 -12.86 10.90
CA GLN A 48 9.53 -13.17 11.86
C GLN A 48 8.23 -13.60 11.17
N SER A 49 7.32 -14.21 11.93
CA SER A 49 5.99 -14.58 11.46
C SER A 49 5.08 -13.36 11.33
N VAL A 50 4.55 -13.13 10.12
CA VAL A 50 3.60 -12.06 9.85
C VAL A 50 2.31 -12.28 10.63
N SER A 51 1.78 -13.51 10.61
CA SER A 51 0.54 -13.87 11.31
C SER A 51 0.66 -13.57 12.82
N GLU A 52 1.71 -14.06 13.47
CA GLU A 52 1.92 -13.82 14.90
C GLU A 52 2.03 -12.34 15.26
N ARG A 53 2.71 -11.57 14.44
CA ARG A 53 2.97 -10.15 14.71
C ARG A 53 1.77 -9.25 14.45
N LEU A 54 0.90 -9.63 13.52
CA LEU A 54 -0.29 -8.83 13.16
C LEU A 54 -1.56 -9.28 13.86
N GLN A 55 -1.60 -10.51 14.43
CA GLN A 55 -2.81 -11.06 15.03
C GLN A 55 -3.44 -10.15 16.09
N GLY A 56 -2.66 -9.61 17.02
CA GLY A 56 -3.16 -8.75 18.08
C GLY A 56 -3.84 -7.48 17.54
N PRO A 57 -3.13 -6.62 16.81
CA PRO A 57 -3.70 -5.40 16.23
C PRO A 57 -4.88 -5.67 15.29
N TYR A 58 -4.83 -6.74 14.49
CA TYR A 58 -5.89 -7.08 13.56
C TYR A 58 -7.14 -7.62 14.25
N ALA A 59 -6.98 -8.38 15.33
CA ALA A 59 -8.09 -8.82 16.16
C ALA A 59 -8.81 -7.62 16.82
N GLN A 60 -8.04 -6.65 17.33
CA GLN A 60 -8.60 -5.42 17.90
C GLN A 60 -9.37 -4.60 16.87
N ALA A 61 -8.91 -4.58 15.61
CA ALA A 61 -9.58 -3.89 14.52
C ALA A 61 -10.72 -4.70 13.88
N GLY A 62 -10.94 -5.95 14.31
CA GLY A 62 -11.98 -6.83 13.76
C GLY A 62 -11.69 -7.33 12.35
N ILE A 63 -10.42 -7.41 11.96
CA ILE A 63 -9.98 -7.77 10.60
C ILE A 63 -8.95 -8.92 10.57
N SER A 64 -8.99 -9.82 11.53
CA SER A 64 -8.04 -10.95 11.58
C SER A 64 -7.98 -11.75 10.28
N THR A 65 -9.09 -11.86 9.55
CA THR A 65 -9.17 -12.54 8.25
C THR A 65 -8.40 -11.82 7.12
N ALA A 66 -7.99 -10.56 7.33
CA ALA A 66 -7.25 -9.79 6.33
C ALA A 66 -5.74 -10.05 6.35
N ILE A 67 -5.21 -10.76 7.35
CA ILE A 67 -3.77 -11.00 7.49
C ILE A 67 -3.23 -11.77 6.28
N ASP A 68 -3.91 -12.84 5.88
CA ASP A 68 -3.45 -13.69 4.78
C ASP A 68 -3.46 -12.93 3.44
N SER A 69 -4.49 -12.15 3.18
CA SER A 69 -4.57 -11.34 1.95
C SER A 69 -3.55 -10.19 1.92
N LEU A 70 -3.25 -9.60 3.08
CA LEU A 70 -2.14 -8.65 3.19
C LEU A 70 -0.81 -9.35 2.87
N ASP A 71 -0.53 -10.47 3.52
CA ASP A 71 0.72 -11.23 3.34
C ASP A 71 0.90 -11.63 1.87
N GLU A 72 -0.13 -12.18 1.25
CA GLU A 72 -0.11 -12.55 -0.17
C GLU A 72 0.17 -11.35 -1.08
N SER A 73 -0.57 -10.25 -0.93
CA SER A 73 -0.38 -9.07 -1.78
C SER A 73 1.01 -8.44 -1.62
N MET A 74 1.54 -8.40 -0.41
CA MET A 74 2.89 -7.89 -0.15
C MET A 74 3.98 -8.83 -0.67
N LEU A 75 3.78 -10.15 -0.60
CA LEU A 75 4.67 -11.14 -1.22
C LEU A 75 4.69 -11.00 -2.75
N LEU A 76 3.54 -10.86 -3.38
CA LEU A 76 3.44 -10.60 -4.82
C LEU A 76 4.19 -9.33 -5.20
N LEU A 77 3.99 -8.25 -4.48
CA LEU A 77 4.68 -6.99 -4.70
C LEU A 77 6.20 -7.18 -4.59
N SER A 78 6.67 -7.88 -3.55
CA SER A 78 8.10 -8.12 -3.32
C SER A 78 8.77 -8.98 -4.38
N ARG A 79 8.03 -9.88 -5.02
CA ARG A 79 8.55 -10.82 -6.02
C ARG A 79 8.42 -10.33 -7.44
N LEU A 80 7.36 -9.58 -7.74
CA LEU A 80 6.97 -9.24 -9.10
C LEU A 80 7.27 -7.79 -9.49
N ALA A 81 7.66 -6.94 -8.54
CA ALA A 81 8.02 -5.56 -8.83
C ALA A 81 9.20 -5.48 -9.80
N MET A 82 9.08 -4.62 -10.80
CA MET A 82 10.13 -4.42 -11.81
C MET A 82 11.32 -3.60 -11.32
N ARG A 83 11.20 -3.01 -10.13
CA ARG A 83 12.24 -2.23 -9.47
C ARG A 83 12.07 -2.34 -7.95
N PRO A 84 13.09 -1.95 -7.15
CA PRO A 84 12.92 -1.83 -5.71
C PRO A 84 11.75 -0.91 -5.34
N VAL A 85 10.90 -1.35 -4.41
CA VAL A 85 9.79 -0.59 -3.84
C VAL A 85 10.16 -0.18 -2.43
N THR A 86 10.08 1.10 -2.14
CA THR A 86 10.49 1.66 -0.85
C THR A 86 9.31 1.87 0.07
N PHE A 87 9.49 1.49 1.33
CA PHE A 87 8.58 1.81 2.43
C PHE A 87 9.32 2.59 3.50
N GLU A 88 8.69 3.62 4.03
CA GLU A 88 9.20 4.35 5.18
C GLU A 88 9.16 3.45 6.44
N CYS A 89 9.94 3.84 7.46
CA CYS A 89 9.83 3.17 8.76
C CYS A 89 8.43 3.38 9.37
N THR A 90 8.04 2.53 10.31
CA THR A 90 6.76 2.66 11.02
C THR A 90 6.64 3.96 11.83
N CYS A 91 7.73 4.61 12.12
CA CYS A 91 7.81 5.89 12.84
C CYS A 91 7.72 7.12 11.92
N SER A 92 7.81 6.97 10.60
CA SER A 92 7.75 8.10 9.68
C SER A 92 6.36 8.73 9.67
N VAL A 93 6.33 10.05 9.74
CA VAL A 93 5.08 10.85 9.73
C VAL A 93 4.62 11.19 8.31
N VAL A 94 5.40 10.87 7.29
CA VAL A 94 5.11 11.15 5.88
C VAL A 94 5.09 9.89 5.05
N LEU A 95 4.37 9.92 3.92
CA LEU A 95 4.39 8.87 2.90
C LEU A 95 5.40 9.23 1.80
N ASN A 96 6.14 8.22 1.33
CA ASN A 96 6.94 8.37 0.11
C ASN A 96 6.09 8.14 -1.15
N ALA A 97 6.68 8.35 -2.33
CA ALA A 97 5.98 8.24 -3.60
C ALA A 97 5.44 6.82 -3.88
N ASP A 98 6.19 5.77 -3.51
CA ASP A 98 5.74 4.39 -3.69
C ASP A 98 4.56 4.06 -2.79
N GLU A 99 4.60 4.49 -1.54
CA GLU A 99 3.50 4.33 -0.60
C GLU A 99 2.23 5.06 -1.08
N VAL A 100 2.36 6.28 -1.62
CA VAL A 100 1.22 7.01 -2.18
C VAL A 100 0.61 6.26 -3.36
N ARG A 101 1.42 5.68 -4.25
CA ARG A 101 0.91 4.88 -5.38
C ARG A 101 0.18 3.62 -4.93
N ILE A 102 0.76 2.89 -3.99
CA ILE A 102 0.16 1.65 -3.46
C ILE A 102 -1.14 1.98 -2.71
N MET A 103 -1.10 2.95 -1.81
CA MET A 103 -2.29 3.39 -1.07
C MET A 103 -3.40 3.91 -2.00
N GLY A 104 -3.03 4.62 -3.07
CA GLY A 104 -3.95 5.06 -4.10
C GLY A 104 -4.61 3.89 -4.84
N ALA A 105 -3.85 2.86 -5.19
CA ALA A 105 -4.40 1.64 -5.78
C ALA A 105 -5.36 0.93 -4.82
N LEU A 106 -5.02 0.80 -3.54
CA LEU A 106 -5.89 0.20 -2.54
C LEU A 106 -7.21 0.98 -2.37
N ALA A 107 -7.14 2.31 -2.34
CA ALA A 107 -8.33 3.17 -2.27
C ALA A 107 -9.25 3.00 -3.48
N LEU A 108 -8.67 2.88 -4.68
CA LEU A 108 -9.42 2.65 -5.92
C LEU A 108 -10.05 1.25 -5.96
N LEU A 109 -9.36 0.22 -5.48
CA LEU A 109 -9.90 -1.13 -5.36
C LEU A 109 -11.12 -1.17 -4.42
N GLN A 110 -11.10 -0.44 -3.31
CA GLN A 110 -12.27 -0.33 -2.44
C GLN A 110 -13.49 0.30 -3.13
N LYS A 111 -13.27 1.14 -4.15
CA LYS A 111 -14.30 1.75 -4.98
C LYS A 111 -14.68 0.92 -6.20
N SER A 112 -14.12 -0.28 -6.36
CA SER A 112 -14.25 -1.13 -7.54
C SER A 112 -13.74 -0.49 -8.84
N GLU A 113 -12.79 0.45 -8.74
CA GLU A 113 -12.17 1.13 -9.88
C GLU A 113 -10.87 0.39 -10.30
N LEU A 114 -11.03 -0.82 -10.84
CA LEU A 114 -9.93 -1.74 -11.13
C LEU A 114 -8.92 -1.16 -12.13
N GLU A 115 -9.37 -0.58 -13.23
CA GLU A 115 -8.47 -0.06 -14.27
C GLU A 115 -7.64 1.13 -13.77
N ALA A 116 -8.24 2.00 -12.97
CA ALA A 116 -7.53 3.10 -12.32
C ALA A 116 -6.50 2.58 -11.29
N ALA A 117 -6.84 1.53 -10.55
CA ALA A 117 -5.91 0.88 -9.61
C ALA A 117 -4.70 0.27 -10.34
N LYS A 118 -4.93 -0.45 -11.45
CA LYS A 118 -3.86 -0.99 -12.31
C LYS A 118 -2.95 0.11 -12.86
N TYR A 119 -3.52 1.23 -13.23
CA TYR A 119 -2.75 2.37 -13.70
C TYR A 119 -1.82 2.90 -12.60
N ASN A 120 -2.33 3.09 -11.39
CA ASN A 120 -1.55 3.56 -10.24
C ASN A 120 -0.36 2.67 -9.92
N ILE A 121 -0.54 1.35 -9.99
CA ILE A 121 0.52 0.38 -9.72
C ILE A 121 1.45 0.16 -10.91
N GLY A 122 1.15 0.77 -12.05
CA GLY A 122 1.84 0.53 -13.32
C GLY A 122 3.30 0.95 -13.38
N ARG A 123 3.77 1.77 -12.45
CA ARG A 123 5.19 2.10 -12.29
C ARG A 123 5.96 1.11 -11.41
N ILE A 124 5.25 0.15 -10.83
CA ILE A 124 5.82 -0.87 -9.95
C ILE A 124 5.69 -2.25 -10.58
N LEU A 125 4.53 -2.54 -11.19
CA LEU A 125 4.22 -3.81 -11.83
C LEU A 125 3.86 -3.61 -13.30
N VAL A 126 4.21 -4.59 -14.14
CA VAL A 126 3.97 -4.53 -15.59
C VAL A 126 2.96 -5.57 -16.07
N GLY A 127 2.21 -5.23 -17.10
CA GLY A 127 1.35 -6.15 -17.82
C GLY A 127 0.36 -6.91 -16.92
N LYS A 128 0.26 -8.22 -17.13
CA LYS A 128 -0.64 -9.12 -16.40
C LYS A 128 -0.34 -9.22 -14.88
N LEU A 129 0.88 -8.83 -14.46
CA LEU A 129 1.25 -8.85 -13.05
C LEU A 129 0.42 -7.84 -12.23
N ARG A 130 -0.04 -6.76 -12.88
CA ARG A 130 -0.99 -5.81 -12.26
C ARG A 130 -2.31 -6.47 -11.89
N ASP A 131 -2.82 -7.33 -12.78
CA ASP A 131 -4.08 -8.06 -12.53
C ASP A 131 -3.93 -9.03 -11.36
N VAL A 132 -2.82 -9.75 -11.31
CA VAL A 132 -2.50 -10.70 -10.22
C VAL A 132 -2.44 -9.96 -8.88
N TYR A 133 -1.69 -8.87 -8.82
CA TYR A 133 -1.59 -8.06 -7.61
C TYR A 133 -2.94 -7.47 -7.20
N CYS A 134 -3.65 -6.83 -8.12
CA CYS A 134 -4.94 -6.18 -7.81
C CYS A 134 -5.98 -7.18 -7.32
N ARG A 135 -5.97 -8.42 -7.80
CA ARG A 135 -6.87 -9.48 -7.32
C ARG A 135 -6.60 -9.82 -5.87
N SER A 136 -5.34 -10.00 -5.50
CA SER A 136 -4.93 -10.30 -4.13
C SER A 136 -5.17 -9.09 -3.21
N ALA A 137 -4.76 -7.91 -3.63
CA ALA A 137 -4.97 -6.67 -2.88
C ALA A 137 -6.45 -6.33 -2.70
N ASN A 138 -7.31 -6.69 -3.66
CA ASN A 138 -8.75 -6.49 -3.53
C ASN A 138 -9.36 -7.30 -2.38
N ALA A 139 -8.89 -8.52 -2.16
CA ALA A 139 -9.32 -9.33 -1.01
C ALA A 139 -8.98 -8.63 0.32
N TYR A 140 -7.80 -8.04 0.42
CA TYR A 140 -7.38 -7.26 1.58
C TYR A 140 -8.24 -6.01 1.78
N THR A 141 -8.40 -5.20 0.74
CA THR A 141 -9.20 -3.96 0.81
C THR A 141 -10.68 -4.23 1.07
N ASP A 142 -11.21 -5.35 0.58
CA ASP A 142 -12.59 -5.74 0.82
C ASP A 142 -12.82 -6.14 2.29
N ALA A 143 -11.88 -6.84 2.91
CA ALA A 143 -11.93 -7.15 4.34
C ALA A 143 -11.91 -5.86 5.19
N LEU A 144 -11.08 -4.88 4.84
CA LEU A 144 -11.08 -3.57 5.49
C LEU A 144 -12.42 -2.85 5.32
N ARG A 145 -12.95 -2.82 4.10
CA ARG A 145 -14.23 -2.17 3.78
C ARG A 145 -15.39 -2.78 4.58
N ARG A 146 -15.46 -4.09 4.70
CA ARG A 146 -16.48 -4.78 5.51
C ARG A 146 -16.42 -4.41 6.98
N ALA A 147 -15.25 -4.08 7.50
CA ALA A 147 -15.06 -3.59 8.86
C ALA A 147 -15.26 -2.06 9.00
N GLY A 148 -15.70 -1.38 7.94
CA GLY A 148 -15.87 0.08 7.93
C GLY A 148 -14.56 0.87 7.85
N LEU A 149 -13.46 0.22 7.49
CA LEU A 149 -12.14 0.83 7.39
C LEU A 149 -11.86 1.25 5.94
N PHE A 150 -12.19 2.49 5.62
CA PHE A 150 -12.02 3.04 4.29
C PHE A 150 -10.67 3.73 4.13
N ILE A 151 -10.05 3.55 2.95
CA ILE A 151 -8.80 4.17 2.56
C ILE A 151 -9.12 5.40 1.72
N HIS A 152 -8.74 6.57 2.21
CA HIS A 152 -8.87 7.84 1.50
C HIS A 152 -7.51 8.53 1.46
N LEU A 153 -7.14 9.04 0.29
CA LEU A 153 -6.02 9.95 0.14
C LEU A 153 -6.52 11.40 0.03
N PRO A 154 -5.75 12.39 0.52
CA PRO A 154 -6.12 13.79 0.38
C PRO A 154 -6.27 14.20 -1.09
N CYS A 155 -7.30 15.01 -1.41
CA CYS A 155 -7.65 15.43 -2.79
C CYS A 155 -6.51 16.13 -3.56
N LYS A 156 -5.51 16.65 -2.90
CA LYS A 156 -4.34 17.26 -3.55
C LYS A 156 -3.54 16.26 -4.41
N HIS A 157 -3.70 14.98 -4.15
CA HIS A 157 -3.06 13.89 -4.89
C HIS A 157 -4.00 13.20 -5.88
N ASP A 158 -5.32 13.41 -5.78
CA ASP A 158 -6.29 12.99 -6.79
C ASP A 158 -6.03 13.66 -8.15
N ASN A 159 -5.41 14.84 -8.16
CA ASN A 159 -5.07 15.54 -9.40
C ASN A 159 -3.94 14.86 -10.19
N LEU A 160 -3.04 14.15 -9.54
CA LEU A 160 -2.07 13.28 -10.22
C LEU A 160 -2.76 12.08 -10.89
N LEU A 161 -3.89 11.64 -10.33
CA LEU A 161 -4.71 10.55 -10.87
C LEU A 161 -5.65 11.04 -11.99
N ARG A 162 -6.05 12.33 -11.97
CA ARG A 162 -6.99 12.93 -12.94
C ARG A 162 -6.31 13.48 -14.19
N SER A 163 -5.04 13.89 -14.12
CA SER A 163 -4.31 14.40 -15.29
C SER A 163 -4.15 13.35 -16.39
N VAL A 164 -4.25 12.09 -16.04
CA VAL A 164 -4.15 10.94 -16.95
C VAL A 164 -5.42 10.66 -17.74
N LYS A 165 -6.60 11.03 -17.21
CA LYS A 165 -7.87 10.91 -17.98
C LYS A 165 -7.98 11.90 -19.14
N LYS A 166 -7.08 12.85 -19.27
CA LYS A 166 -7.08 13.85 -20.36
C LYS A 166 -6.15 13.52 -21.53
N GLU A 167 -5.33 12.48 -21.42
CA GLU A 167 -4.38 12.07 -22.48
C GLU A 167 -4.73 10.74 -23.15
N LEU A 168 -5.93 10.21 -22.86
CA LEU A 168 -6.57 9.10 -23.58
C LEU A 168 -7.81 9.61 -24.33
#